data_f0c566cdd81bbf4fba5231c95e1e23be
#
_entry.id   f0c566cdd81bbf4fba5231c95e1e23be
#
_cell.length_a   1.000
_cell.length_b   1.000
_cell.length_c   1.000
_cell.angle_alpha   90.00
_cell.angle_beta   90.00
_cell.angle_gamma   90.00
#
_symmetry.space_group_name_H-M   'P 1'
#
loop_
_entity.id
_entity.type
_entity.pdbx_description
1 polymer ?
#
loop_
_entity_poly.entity_id
_entity_poly.type
_entity_poly.pdbx_seq_one_letter_code
_entity_poly.pdbx_strand_id
1 'polypeptide(L)' 'MKVIYDPATDIMRIVFREAIVEDYSEDRPGVKVDYDLEDKIIALEIQNASQIVEDPRSLEHLILD' A
#
# COMPACT_ATOMS: atom_id res chain seq x y z
N MET A 1 -9.68 -5.87 -2.85
CA MET A 1 -8.28 -5.40 -2.77
C MET A 1 -7.96 -4.56 -3.99
N LYS A 2 -7.21 -3.51 -3.80
CA LYS A 2 -6.89 -2.57 -4.87
C LYS A 2 -5.41 -2.22 -4.79
N VAL A 3 -4.73 -2.18 -5.94
CA VAL A 3 -3.33 -1.77 -6.03
C VAL A 3 -3.25 -0.51 -6.88
N ILE A 4 -2.64 0.53 -6.34
CA ILE A 4 -2.43 1.81 -7.01
C ILE A 4 -0.93 2.08 -7.03
N TYR A 5 -0.40 2.36 -8.21
CA TYR A 5 1.00 2.75 -8.35
C TYR A 5 1.09 4.12 -9.03
N ASP A 6 1.83 5.04 -8.40
CA ASP A 6 2.12 6.35 -8.96
C ASP A 6 3.57 6.37 -9.44
N PRO A 7 3.82 6.33 -10.76
CA PRO A 7 5.18 6.35 -11.27
C PRO A 7 5.91 7.68 -11.05
N ALA A 8 5.17 8.79 -10.87
CA ALA A 8 5.79 10.09 -10.64
C ALA A 8 6.47 10.16 -9.28
N THR A 9 5.90 9.51 -8.27
CA THR A 9 6.44 9.48 -6.91
C THR A 9 7.11 8.16 -6.55
N ASP A 10 6.95 7.14 -7.40
CA ASP A 10 7.40 5.77 -7.15
C ASP A 10 6.82 5.19 -5.85
N ILE A 11 5.56 5.52 -5.58
CA ILE A 11 4.83 5.03 -4.41
C ILE A 11 3.76 4.05 -4.87
N MET A 12 3.73 2.89 -4.22
CA MET A 12 2.69 1.89 -4.41
C MET A 12 1.82 1.82 -3.16
N ARG A 13 0.51 1.80 -3.35
CA ARG A 13 -0.45 1.64 -2.27
C ARG A 13 -1.29 0.41 -2.53
N ILE A 14 -1.32 -0.49 -1.55
CA ILE A 14 -2.13 -1.71 -1.60
C ILE A 14 -3.24 -1.55 -0.57
N VAL A 15 -4.47 -1.44 -1.05
CA VAL A 15 -5.64 -1.26 -0.19
C VAL A 15 -6.37 -2.60 -0.07
N PHE A 16 -6.37 -3.17 1.13
CA PHE A 16 -7.02 -4.44 1.38
C PHE A 16 -8.53 -4.28 1.54
N ARG A 17 -8.95 -3.17 2.12
CA ARG A 17 -10.36 -2.83 2.29
C ARG A 17 -10.51 -1.34 2.52
N GLU A 18 -11.69 -0.80 2.28
CA GLU A 18 -11.97 0.60 2.54
C GLU A 18 -12.47 0.76 3.97
N ALA A 19 -11.79 1.61 4.74
CA ALA A 19 -12.14 1.93 6.10
C ALA A 19 -11.46 3.24 6.50
N ILE A 20 -11.90 3.81 7.61
CA ILE A 20 -11.30 5.02 8.14
C ILE A 20 -9.96 4.66 8.78
N VAL A 21 -8.90 5.38 8.39
CA VAL A 21 -7.58 5.22 8.97
C VAL A 21 -7.57 5.90 10.33
N GLU A 22 -7.36 5.11 11.39
CA GLU A 22 -7.27 5.63 12.76
C GLU A 22 -5.82 5.78 13.22
N ASP A 23 -4.93 4.94 12.69
CA ASP A 23 -3.52 4.94 13.08
C ASP A 23 -2.68 4.40 11.94
N TYR A 24 -1.39 4.65 12.02
CA TYR A 24 -0.44 4.08 11.07
C TYR A 24 0.89 3.80 11.78
N SER A 25 1.67 2.90 11.20
CA SER A 25 3.03 2.62 11.64
C SER A 25 3.96 2.54 10.44
N GLU A 26 5.24 2.80 10.67
CA GLU A 26 6.28 2.60 9.67
C GLU A 26 7.27 1.59 10.24
N ASP A 27 6.95 0.30 10.10
CA ASP A 27 7.74 -0.78 10.67
C ASP A 27 9.11 -0.92 10.04
N ARG A 28 9.21 -0.52 8.77
CA ARG A 28 10.47 -0.44 8.03
C ARG A 28 10.54 0.89 7.31
N PRO A 29 11.74 1.47 7.13
CA PRO A 29 11.86 2.68 6.32
C PRO A 29 11.19 2.48 4.95
N GLY A 30 10.27 3.37 4.60
CA GLY A 30 9.57 3.35 3.33
C GLY A 30 8.39 2.40 3.23
N VAL A 31 8.02 1.70 4.32
CA VAL A 31 6.83 0.84 4.35
C VAL A 31 5.91 1.28 5.48
N LYS A 32 4.78 1.89 5.10
CA LYS A 32 3.78 2.40 6.03
C LYS A 32 2.56 1.48 6.03
N VAL A 33 2.05 1.19 7.20
CA VAL A 33 0.86 0.36 7.39
C VAL A 33 -0.23 1.20 8.02
N ASP A 34 -1.42 1.22 7.41
CA ASP A 34 -2.59 1.90 7.97
C ASP A 34 -3.50 0.91 8.69
N TYR A 35 -4.01 1.34 9.84
CA TYR A 35 -4.87 0.53 10.71
C TYR A 35 -6.21 1.20 10.95
N ASP A 36 -7.24 0.39 11.18
CA ASP A 36 -8.55 0.87 11.61
C ASP A 36 -8.62 0.98 13.13
N LEU A 37 -9.81 1.34 13.63
CA LEU A 37 -10.05 1.50 15.06
C LEU A 37 -9.84 0.21 15.86
N GLU A 38 -9.96 -0.96 15.21
CA GLU A 38 -9.75 -2.27 15.82
C GLU A 38 -8.34 -2.81 15.63
N ASP A 39 -7.39 -1.96 15.20
CA ASP A 39 -6.00 -2.33 14.89
C ASP A 39 -5.86 -3.35 13.76
N LYS A 40 -6.85 -3.40 12.86
CA LYS A 40 -6.77 -4.25 11.68
C LYS A 40 -6.14 -3.48 10.53
N ILE A 41 -5.32 -4.16 9.74
CA ILE A 41 -4.64 -3.56 8.60
C ILE A 41 -5.65 -3.18 7.52
N ILE A 42 -5.58 -1.94 7.06
CA ILE A 42 -6.40 -1.43 5.96
C ILE A 42 -5.60 -1.42 4.67
N ALA A 43 -4.36 -0.92 4.72
CA ALA A 43 -3.56 -0.68 3.53
C ALA A 43 -2.07 -0.66 3.86
N LEU A 44 -1.27 -0.90 2.82
CA LEU A 44 0.18 -0.70 2.84
C LEU A 44 0.54 0.40 1.87
N GLU A 45 1.53 1.22 2.23
CA GLU A 45 2.13 2.19 1.33
C GLU A 45 3.62 1.88 1.23
N ILE A 46 4.11 1.69 0.00
CA ILE A 46 5.49 1.32 -0.27
C ILE A 46 6.15 2.45 -1.05
N GLN A 47 7.13 3.11 -0.45
CA GLN A 47 7.95 4.11 -1.11
C GLN A 47 9.09 3.43 -1.87
N ASN A 48 9.55 4.07 -2.94
CA ASN A 48 10.59 3.51 -3.83
C ASN A 48 10.21 2.10 -4.32
N ALA A 49 8.95 1.96 -4.72
CA ALA A 49 8.38 0.66 -5.04
C ALA A 49 9.12 -0.06 -6.17
N SER A 50 9.68 0.69 -7.13
CA SER A 50 10.43 0.09 -8.23
C SER A 50 11.70 -0.66 -7.79
N GLN A 51 12.21 -0.35 -6.60
CA GLN A 51 13.38 -1.02 -6.02
C GLN A 51 13.00 -2.27 -5.21
N ILE A 52 11.72 -2.40 -4.87
CA ILE A 52 11.21 -3.49 -4.04
C ILE A 52 10.42 -4.48 -4.87
N VAL A 53 9.58 -3.96 -5.76
CA VAL A 53 8.71 -4.74 -6.63
C VAL A 53 9.32 -4.76 -8.03
N GLU A 54 9.46 -5.93 -8.63
CA GLU A 54 10.13 -6.09 -9.93
C GLU A 54 9.45 -5.27 -11.03
N ASP A 55 8.12 -5.26 -11.08
CA ASP A 55 7.36 -4.47 -12.02
C ASP A 55 6.11 -3.90 -11.34
N PRO A 56 6.21 -2.72 -10.71
CA PRO A 56 5.09 -2.14 -9.98
C PRO A 56 3.86 -1.92 -10.83
N ARG A 57 4.03 -1.61 -12.12
CA ARG A 57 2.91 -1.31 -13.01
C ARG A 57 2.06 -2.53 -13.31
N SER A 58 2.65 -3.72 -13.30
CA SER A 58 1.89 -4.94 -13.56
C SER A 58 0.89 -5.24 -12.44
N LEU A 59 1.18 -4.80 -11.22
CA LEU A 59 0.33 -5.04 -10.06
C LEU A 59 -0.91 -4.15 -10.03
N GLU A 60 -0.89 -3.00 -10.71
CA GLU A 60 -2.07 -2.12 -10.80
C GLU A 60 -3.28 -2.81 -11.40
N HIS A 61 -3.04 -3.80 -12.25
CA HIS A 61 -4.10 -4.51 -12.96
C HIS A 61 -4.61 -5.73 -12.22
N LEU A 62 -4.02 -6.04 -11.06
CA LEU A 62 -4.48 -7.15 -10.24
C LEU A 62 -5.59 -6.67 -9.31
N ILE A 63 -6.78 -7.17 -9.54
CA ILE A 63 -7.91 -6.96 -8.64
C ILE A 63 -8.16 -8.31 -8.00
N LEU A 64 -7.83 -8.43 -6.72
CA LEU A 64 -8.02 -9.64 -5.96
C LEU A 64 -9.24 -9.45 -5.06
N ASP A 65 -10.29 -10.08 -5.40
CA ASP A 65 -11.53 -10.03 -4.62
C ASP A 65 -11.54 -11.09 -3.50
#